data_bad2f48bb3df8dbb64059f84561d0813
#
_entry.id   bad2f48bb3df8dbb64059f84561d0813
#
_cell.length_a   1.000
_cell.length_b   1.000
_cell.length_c   1.000
_cell.angle_alpha   90.00
_cell.angle_beta   90.00
_cell.angle_gamma   90.00
#
_symmetry.space_group_name_H-M   'P 1'
#
loop_
_entity.id
_entity.type
_entity.pdbx_description
1 polymer ?
#
loop_
_entity_poly.entity_id
_entity_poly.type
_entity_poly.pdbx_seq_one_letter_code
_entity_poly.pdbx_strand_id
1 'polypeptide(L)'
;MVDEELIKKSLEDKQFTNSIFFDIPLNTQLELKKILFKNFDGYKCEINSHDIRHTNKNHSEDIHFISKIPDIISNFTEIKKSFVEDKKTKKTIYAIEFYKKYDDKTVKAVKIHLRKEKILRLKTLFIPKK
;
A
#
# COMPACT_ATOMS: atom_id res chain seq x y z
N MET A 1 0.64 9.04 -10.31
CA MET A 1 2.01 8.94 -9.80
C MET A 1 2.09 9.53 -8.39
N VAL A 2 2.79 8.88 -7.47
CA VAL A 2 2.93 9.43 -6.11
C VAL A 2 3.91 10.59 -6.16
N ASP A 3 3.43 11.74 -5.68
CA ASP A 3 4.17 12.97 -5.70
C ASP A 3 5.12 13.02 -4.50
N GLU A 4 6.40 13.29 -4.75
CA GLU A 4 7.38 13.46 -3.68
C GLU A 4 7.02 14.64 -2.77
N GLU A 5 6.31 15.62 -3.32
CA GLU A 5 5.80 16.74 -2.54
C GLU A 5 4.82 16.30 -1.48
N LEU A 6 3.94 15.33 -1.77
CA LEU A 6 3.03 14.79 -0.77
C LEU A 6 3.81 14.15 0.38
N ILE A 7 4.85 13.39 0.06
CA ILE A 7 5.69 12.75 1.07
C ILE A 7 6.35 13.83 1.95
N LYS A 8 6.95 14.82 1.31
CA LYS A 8 7.64 15.91 2.01
C LYS A 8 6.71 16.66 2.94
N LYS A 9 5.55 17.11 2.43
CA LYS A 9 4.59 17.85 3.23
C LYS A 9 4.02 17.03 4.38
N SER A 10 3.78 15.75 4.14
CA SER A 10 3.27 14.84 5.18
C SER A 10 4.26 14.68 6.33
N LEU A 11 5.56 14.69 6.04
CA LEU A 11 6.61 14.57 7.05
C LEU A 11 6.90 15.87 7.77
N GLU A 12 6.77 17.00 7.09
CA GLU A 12 7.06 18.32 7.67
C GLU A 12 5.92 18.86 8.54
N ASP A 13 4.68 18.52 8.22
CA ASP A 13 3.51 19.06 8.91
C ASP A 13 2.60 17.94 9.39
N LYS A 14 2.55 17.74 10.71
CA LYS A 14 1.75 16.69 11.32
C LYS A 14 0.25 16.90 11.14
N GLN A 15 -0.18 18.12 10.84
CA GLN A 15 -1.59 18.44 10.62
C GLN A 15 -1.98 18.37 9.14
N PHE A 16 -1.00 18.27 8.26
CA PHE A 16 -1.27 18.14 6.84
C PHE A 16 -1.95 16.81 6.56
N THR A 17 -3.12 16.85 5.96
CA THR A 17 -3.88 15.66 5.61
C THR A 17 -4.28 15.73 4.16
N ASN A 18 -3.81 14.77 3.38
CA ASN A 18 -4.17 14.66 1.98
C ASN A 18 -4.00 13.21 1.53
N SER A 19 -4.64 12.87 0.43
CA SER A 19 -4.54 11.53 -0.14
C SER A 19 -4.31 11.62 -1.64
N ILE A 20 -3.59 10.65 -2.17
CA ILE A 20 -3.45 10.42 -3.59
C ILE A 20 -4.14 9.11 -3.92
N PHE A 21 -4.92 9.11 -5.00
CA PHE A 21 -5.60 7.91 -5.50
C PHE A 21 -5.05 7.57 -6.87
N PHE A 22 -4.90 6.28 -7.15
CA PHE A 22 -4.53 5.83 -8.49
C PHE A 22 -5.24 4.53 -8.83
N ASP A 23 -5.46 4.32 -10.13
CA ASP A 23 -6.17 3.14 -10.60
C ASP A 23 -5.32 1.88 -10.47
N ILE A 24 -5.99 0.75 -10.27
CA ILE A 24 -5.32 -0.55 -10.25
C ILE A 24 -5.29 -1.07 -11.69
N PRO A 25 -4.09 -1.37 -12.25
CA PRO A 25 -4.00 -1.87 -13.61
C PRO A 25 -4.74 -3.20 -13.79
N LEU A 26 -5.19 -3.47 -15.01
CA LEU A 26 -5.97 -4.66 -15.29
C LEU A 26 -5.23 -5.95 -14.95
N ASN A 27 -3.93 -6.04 -15.25
CA ASN A 27 -3.15 -7.22 -14.90
C ASN A 27 -3.15 -7.49 -13.40
N THR A 28 -3.08 -6.44 -12.59
CA THR A 28 -3.12 -6.55 -11.13
C THR A 28 -4.51 -6.95 -10.66
N GLN A 29 -5.56 -6.38 -11.25
CA GLN A 29 -6.95 -6.75 -10.93
C GLN A 29 -7.18 -8.24 -11.19
N LEU A 30 -6.66 -8.76 -12.29
CA LEU A 30 -6.84 -10.17 -12.63
C LEU A 30 -6.13 -11.09 -11.63
N GLU A 31 -4.93 -10.73 -11.19
CA GLU A 31 -4.21 -11.51 -10.19
C GLU A 31 -4.92 -11.48 -8.83
N LEU A 32 -5.42 -10.31 -8.43
CA LEU A 32 -6.20 -10.17 -7.19
C LEU A 32 -7.47 -11.02 -7.24
N LYS A 33 -8.13 -11.07 -8.40
CA LYS A 33 -9.32 -11.91 -8.57
C LYS A 33 -9.01 -13.39 -8.36
N LYS A 34 -7.87 -13.86 -8.85
CA LYS A 34 -7.45 -15.25 -8.65
C LYS A 34 -7.21 -15.57 -7.17
N ILE A 35 -6.60 -14.65 -6.44
CA ILE A 35 -6.20 -14.86 -5.05
C ILE A 35 -7.40 -14.70 -4.11
N LEU A 36 -8.24 -13.70 -4.33
CA LEU A 36 -9.31 -13.31 -3.42
C LEU A 36 -10.71 -13.71 -3.90
N PHE A 37 -10.81 -14.26 -5.11
CA PHE A 37 -12.10 -14.67 -5.70
C PHE A 37 -13.11 -13.52 -5.73
N LYS A 38 -12.64 -12.32 -6.06
CA LYS A 38 -13.43 -11.11 -6.09
C LYS A 38 -13.04 -10.22 -7.25
N ASN A 39 -14.04 -9.52 -7.81
CA ASN A 39 -13.79 -8.55 -8.87
C ASN A 39 -13.31 -7.24 -8.25
N PHE A 40 -12.19 -6.72 -8.75
CA PHE A 40 -11.61 -5.46 -8.29
C PHE A 40 -11.82 -4.31 -9.30
N ASP A 41 -12.73 -4.49 -10.25
CA ASP A 41 -13.07 -3.42 -11.18
C ASP A 41 -13.60 -2.20 -10.41
N GLY A 42 -13.08 -1.03 -10.77
CA GLY A 42 -13.45 0.22 -10.10
C GLY A 42 -12.74 0.49 -8.79
N TYR A 43 -11.90 -0.43 -8.32
CA TYR A 43 -11.10 -0.20 -7.12
C TYR A 43 -9.94 0.74 -7.41
N LYS A 44 -9.59 1.54 -6.39
CA LYS A 44 -8.44 2.44 -6.44
C LYS A 44 -7.53 2.19 -5.25
N CYS A 45 -6.26 2.51 -5.42
CA CYS A 45 -5.31 2.52 -4.31
C CYS A 45 -5.25 3.92 -3.73
N GLU A 46 -5.15 4.01 -2.41
CA GLU A 46 -5.02 5.27 -1.69
C GLU A 46 -3.71 5.32 -0.91
N ILE A 47 -3.00 6.45 -1.01
CA ILE A 47 -1.85 6.75 -0.15
C ILE A 47 -2.19 8.03 0.58
N ASN A 48 -2.27 7.96 1.90
CA ASN A 48 -2.68 9.07 2.77
C ASN A 48 -1.51 9.56 3.59
N SER A 49 -1.51 10.86 3.91
CA SER A 49 -0.48 11.49 4.73
C SER A 49 -0.24 10.77 6.06
N HIS A 50 -1.31 10.32 6.69
CA HIS A 50 -1.23 9.57 7.96
C HIS A 50 -0.40 8.29 7.79
N ASP A 51 -0.62 7.57 6.72
CA ASP A 51 0.09 6.31 6.45
C ASP A 51 1.54 6.57 6.09
N ILE A 52 1.84 7.69 5.43
CA ILE A 52 3.21 8.11 5.14
C ILE A 52 3.95 8.37 6.45
N ARG A 53 3.32 9.11 7.38
CA ARG A 53 3.92 9.38 8.70
C ARG A 53 4.13 8.12 9.50
N HIS A 54 3.18 7.18 9.42
CA HIS A 54 3.29 5.89 10.10
C HIS A 54 4.49 5.09 9.57
N THR A 55 4.66 5.06 8.25
CA THR A 55 5.79 4.38 7.62
C THR A 55 7.11 5.03 8.04
N ASN A 56 7.16 6.36 8.06
CA ASN A 56 8.37 7.07 8.48
C ASN A 56 8.73 6.78 9.93
N LYS A 57 7.73 6.67 10.82
CA LYS A 57 7.96 6.38 12.22
C LYS A 57 8.59 5.01 12.44
N ASN A 58 8.12 4.00 11.71
CA ASN A 58 8.51 2.61 11.93
C ASN A 58 9.58 2.11 10.94
N HIS A 59 9.67 2.73 9.77
CA HIS A 59 10.54 2.30 8.68
C HIS A 59 11.09 3.51 7.92
N SER A 60 11.71 4.45 8.66
CA SER A 60 12.18 5.70 8.07
C SER A 60 13.18 5.51 6.94
N GLU A 61 13.98 4.46 7.00
CA GLU A 61 14.96 4.14 5.95
C GLU A 61 14.31 3.76 4.63
N ASP A 62 13.02 3.39 4.66
CA ASP A 62 12.31 2.92 3.48
C ASP A 62 11.35 3.96 2.92
N ILE A 63 11.28 5.13 3.54
CA ILE A 63 10.26 6.14 3.19
C ILE A 63 10.29 6.57 1.73
N HIS A 64 11.46 6.60 1.13
CA HIS A 64 11.60 7.01 -0.28
C HIS A 64 10.96 6.02 -1.25
N PHE A 65 10.69 4.77 -0.82
CA PHE A 65 10.03 3.79 -1.67
C PHE A 65 8.53 4.04 -1.81
N ILE A 66 7.95 4.96 -1.02
CA ILE A 66 6.54 5.29 -1.16
C ILE A 66 6.22 5.80 -2.58
N SER A 67 7.13 6.58 -3.17
CA SER A 67 6.96 7.05 -4.55
C SER A 67 6.97 5.91 -5.57
N LYS A 68 7.44 4.74 -5.18
CA LYS A 68 7.49 3.55 -6.02
C LYS A 68 6.24 2.67 -5.91
N ILE A 69 5.30 3.01 -5.03
CA ILE A 69 4.12 2.18 -4.81
C ILE A 69 3.31 1.91 -6.09
N PRO A 70 3.06 2.90 -6.96
CA PRO A 70 2.37 2.61 -8.22
C PRO A 70 3.10 1.57 -9.06
N ASP A 71 4.43 1.61 -9.10
CA ASP A 71 5.24 0.62 -9.81
C ASP A 71 5.14 -0.76 -9.16
N ILE A 72 5.19 -0.81 -7.82
CA ILE A 72 5.07 -2.06 -7.08
C ILE A 72 3.74 -2.74 -7.38
N ILE A 73 2.66 -1.97 -7.40
CA ILE A 73 1.32 -2.50 -7.66
C ILE A 73 1.13 -2.91 -9.12
N SER A 74 1.74 -2.17 -10.06
CA SER A 74 1.64 -2.47 -11.48
C SER A 74 2.53 -3.61 -11.93
N ASN A 75 3.74 -3.69 -11.38
CA ASN A 75 4.78 -4.62 -11.80
C ASN A 75 5.23 -5.53 -10.67
N PHE A 76 4.29 -5.96 -9.86
CA PHE A 76 4.56 -6.81 -8.71
C PHE A 76 5.28 -8.10 -9.11
N THR A 77 6.14 -8.59 -8.20
CA THR A 77 6.76 -9.91 -8.33
C THR A 77 5.82 -10.97 -7.78
N GLU A 78 5.14 -10.66 -6.68
CA GLU A 78 4.23 -11.59 -6.02
C GLU A 78 3.17 -10.82 -5.25
N ILE A 79 1.97 -11.40 -5.16
CA ILE A 79 0.88 -10.87 -4.32
C ILE A 79 0.46 -11.97 -3.37
N LYS A 80 0.31 -11.64 -2.09
CA LYS A 80 -0.16 -12.59 -1.08
C LYS A 80 -1.33 -12.02 -0.31
N LYS A 81 -2.26 -12.89 0.06
CA LYS A 81 -3.34 -12.56 1.00
C LYS A 81 -2.81 -12.69 2.42
N SER A 82 -3.16 -11.74 3.27
CA SER A 82 -2.72 -11.72 4.65
C SER A 82 -3.86 -11.26 5.56
N PHE A 83 -3.63 -11.27 6.86
CA PHE A 83 -4.60 -10.84 7.86
C PHE A 83 -3.92 -9.87 8.82
N VAL A 84 -4.66 -8.81 9.16
CA VAL A 84 -4.21 -7.82 10.14
C VAL A 84 -5.28 -7.73 11.21
N GLU A 85 -4.87 -7.76 12.48
CA GLU A 85 -5.79 -7.55 13.58
C GLU A 85 -5.94 -6.06 13.83
N ASP A 86 -7.19 -5.58 13.86
CA ASP A 86 -7.49 -4.22 14.25
C ASP A 86 -7.48 -4.14 15.77
N LYS A 87 -6.52 -3.41 16.33
CA LYS A 87 -6.34 -3.29 17.77
C LYS A 87 -7.52 -2.66 18.50
N LYS A 88 -8.27 -1.79 17.81
CA LYS A 88 -9.41 -1.11 18.41
C LYS A 88 -10.64 -2.01 18.51
N THR A 89 -10.97 -2.70 17.42
CA THR A 89 -12.18 -3.52 17.34
C THR A 89 -11.91 -5.01 17.58
N LYS A 90 -10.65 -5.40 17.58
CA LYS A 90 -10.17 -6.78 17.66
C LYS A 90 -10.69 -7.68 16.55
N LYS A 91 -11.13 -7.07 15.46
CA LYS A 91 -11.57 -7.81 14.27
C LYS A 91 -10.38 -8.07 13.36
N THR A 92 -10.44 -9.20 12.67
CA THR A 92 -9.45 -9.53 11.65
C THR A 92 -9.82 -8.83 10.35
N ILE A 93 -8.87 -8.07 9.81
CA ILE A 93 -9.04 -7.36 8.55
C ILE A 93 -8.18 -8.06 7.50
N TYR A 94 -8.75 -8.32 6.32
CA TYR A 94 -7.98 -8.88 5.22
C TYR A 94 -7.03 -7.81 4.68
N ALA A 95 -5.76 -8.19 4.54
CA ALA A 95 -4.76 -7.35 3.96
C ALA A 95 -4.20 -8.02 2.71
N ILE A 96 -3.73 -7.20 1.79
CA ILE A 96 -3.09 -7.67 0.57
C ILE A 96 -1.65 -7.20 0.61
N GLU A 97 -0.70 -8.12 0.43
CA GLU A 97 0.72 -7.81 0.42
C GLU A 97 1.24 -7.90 -1.01
N PHE A 98 1.75 -6.78 -1.49
CA PHE A 98 2.41 -6.72 -2.79
C PHE A 98 3.91 -6.75 -2.59
N TYR A 99 4.60 -7.59 -3.34
CA TYR A 99 6.06 -7.71 -3.29
C TYR A 99 6.61 -7.36 -4.65
N LYS A 100 7.63 -6.52 -4.67
CA LYS A 100 8.41 -6.29 -5.88
C LYS A 100 9.89 -6.36 -5.55
N LYS A 101 10.61 -7.15 -6.33
CA LYS A 101 12.05 -7.31 -6.15
C LYS A 101 12.80 -6.22 -6.92
N TYR A 102 13.67 -5.49 -6.22
CA TYR A 102 14.54 -4.47 -6.79
C TYR A 102 15.99 -4.89 -6.50
N ASP A 103 16.73 -5.28 -7.53
CA ASP A 103 18.10 -5.81 -7.39
C ASP A 103 18.09 -6.96 -6.37
N ASP A 104 18.84 -6.86 -5.29
CA ASP A 104 18.88 -7.88 -4.24
C ASP A 104 17.93 -7.58 -3.08
N LYS A 105 17.10 -6.57 -3.23
CA LYS A 105 16.14 -6.15 -2.20
C LYS A 105 14.72 -6.42 -2.63
N THR A 106 13.85 -6.76 -1.68
CA THR A 106 12.43 -6.93 -1.91
C THR A 106 11.68 -5.86 -1.14
N VAL A 107 10.83 -5.10 -1.85
CA VAL A 107 9.99 -4.09 -1.22
C VAL A 107 8.62 -4.69 -1.00
N LYS A 108 8.08 -4.55 0.21
CA LYS A 108 6.76 -5.05 0.57
C LYS A 108 5.84 -3.89 0.89
N ALA A 109 4.73 -3.83 0.19
CA ALA A 109 3.69 -2.84 0.45
C ALA A 109 2.44 -3.57 0.94
N VAL A 110 2.02 -3.27 2.16
CA VAL A 110 0.82 -3.89 2.73
C VAL A 110 -0.37 -2.96 2.54
N LYS A 111 -1.46 -3.50 1.99
CA LYS A 111 -2.68 -2.74 1.76
C LYS A 111 -3.84 -3.32 2.55
N ILE A 112 -4.69 -2.46 3.09
CA ILE A 112 -5.94 -2.88 3.72
C ILE A 112 -7.05 -2.82 2.68
N HIS A 113 -7.82 -3.91 2.58
CA HIS A 113 -8.94 -3.97 1.65
C HIS A 113 -10.18 -3.35 2.27
N LEU A 114 -10.61 -2.20 1.78
CA LEU A 114 -11.78 -1.48 2.27
C LEU A 114 -12.97 -1.78 1.35
N ARG A 115 -13.75 -2.82 1.71
CA ARG A 115 -14.82 -3.36 0.85
C ARG A 115 -15.90 -2.34 0.45
N LYS A 116 -16.31 -1.50 1.40
CA LYS A 116 -17.41 -0.56 1.15
C LYS A 116 -17.03 0.56 0.20
N GLU A 117 -15.78 0.98 0.23
CA GLU A 117 -15.31 2.14 -0.51
C GLU A 117 -14.61 1.80 -1.80
N LYS A 118 -14.42 0.50 -2.08
CA LYS A 118 -13.65 0.01 -3.23
C LYS A 118 -12.26 0.63 -3.27
N ILE A 119 -11.60 0.69 -2.11
CA ILE A 119 -10.29 1.31 -1.96
C ILE A 119 -9.33 0.32 -1.31
N LEU A 120 -8.13 0.24 -1.85
CA LEU A 120 -7.00 -0.45 -1.24
C LEU A 120 -6.10 0.62 -0.64
N ARG A 121 -6.14 0.75 0.67
CA ARG A 121 -5.39 1.78 1.37
C ARG A 121 -4.06 1.26 1.87
N LEU A 122 -3.00 2.04 1.66
CA LEU A 122 -1.67 1.71 2.17
C LEU A 122 -1.69 1.65 3.70
N LYS A 123 -1.28 0.53 4.26
CA LYS A 123 -1.07 0.38 5.70
C LYS A 123 0.37 0.71 6.05
N THR A 124 1.32 0.10 5.36
CA THR A 124 2.74 0.32 5.60
C THR A 124 3.56 -0.16 4.41
N LEU A 125 4.79 0.31 4.34
CA LEU A 125 5.76 -0.11 3.33
C LEU A 125 7.09 -0.35 4.04
N PHE A 126 7.76 -1.44 3.72
CA PHE A 126 9.07 -1.74 4.28
C PHE A 126 9.85 -2.69 3.39
N ILE A 127 11.16 -2.76 3.62
CA ILE A 127 12.03 -3.73 2.95
C ILE A 127 12.26 -4.87 3.93
N PRO A 128 11.78 -6.09 3.61
CA PRO A 128 12.00 -7.22 4.51
C PRO A 128 13.51 -7.49 4.66
N LYS A 129 13.93 -7.76 5.87
CA LYS A 129 15.30 -8.19 6.14
C LYS A 129 15.39 -9.68 5.87
N LYS A 130 16.47 -10.06 5.23
CA LYS A 130 16.73 -11.47 4.97
C LYS A 130 17.19 -12.17 6.25
#